data_16d0a8bb13bb476a06558cd47a723b0d
#
_entry.id   16d0a8bb13bb476a06558cd47a723b0d
#
_cell.length_a   1.000
_cell.length_b   1.000
_cell.length_c   1.000
_cell.angle_alpha   90.00
_cell.angle_beta   90.00
_cell.angle_gamma   90.00
#
_symmetry.space_group_name_H-M   'P 1'
#
loop_
_entity.id
_entity.type
_entity.pdbx_description
1 polymer ?
#
loop_
_entity_poly.entity_id
_entity_poly.type
_entity_poly.pdbx_seq_one_letter_code
_entity_poly.pdbx_strand_id
1 'polypeptide(L)'
;MCSSDLYQNAGASIAPTAGDIFNDSDMIVKVKEPQSEEVSMLRENQILFTYLHLSAASELTKGLVKSKSICIAYETVTDQNNRLPLLAPMSAVAGRMSIQAGAHCLEKPQGGRGLLIGGAPGVNPGNVLILGGGVVGENAATIATGMEAKVHIVDKSEARLKELEMKFGDRIIPLVSDEINLKDYVAETDLLIGGVLIPGANAPKLISKEMIGI
;
A
#
# COMPACT_ATOMS: atom_id res chain seq x y z
N MET A 1 5.14 5.63 -20.99
CA MET A 1 5.59 4.46 -21.76
C MET A 1 7.10 4.54 -21.83
N CYS A 2 7.79 3.54 -21.33
CA CYS A 2 9.23 3.45 -21.55
C CYS A 2 9.42 3.02 -23.00
N SER A 3 10.06 3.87 -23.81
CA SER A 3 10.42 3.54 -25.18
C SER A 3 11.59 2.56 -25.15
N SER A 4 11.53 1.48 -25.91
CA SER A 4 12.66 0.55 -26.09
C SER A 4 13.93 1.26 -26.54
N ASP A 5 13.77 2.35 -27.27
CA ASP A 5 14.87 3.17 -27.80
C ASP A 5 15.70 3.83 -26.68
N LEU A 6 15.06 4.20 -25.56
CA LEU A 6 15.77 4.77 -24.41
C LEU A 6 16.69 3.74 -23.75
N TYR A 7 16.25 2.50 -23.63
CA TYR A 7 17.08 1.42 -23.10
C TYR A 7 18.24 1.07 -24.04
N GLN A 8 17.98 0.99 -25.34
CA GLN A 8 19.02 0.73 -26.34
C GLN A 8 20.07 1.85 -26.37
N ASN A 9 19.63 3.12 -26.32
CA ASN A 9 20.54 4.27 -26.25
C ASN A 9 21.40 4.29 -24.98
N ALA A 10 20.91 3.68 -23.90
CA ALA A 10 21.66 3.47 -22.66
C ALA A 10 22.56 2.22 -22.69
N GLY A 11 22.64 1.51 -23.81
CA GLY A 11 23.48 0.34 -24.00
C GLY A 11 22.82 -1.01 -23.67
N ALA A 12 21.49 -1.04 -23.44
CA ALA A 12 20.78 -2.30 -23.22
C ALA A 12 20.43 -2.99 -24.55
N SER A 13 20.37 -4.31 -24.54
CA SER A 13 19.82 -5.13 -25.63
C SER A 13 18.35 -5.42 -25.35
N ILE A 14 17.53 -5.45 -26.41
CA ILE A 14 16.12 -5.83 -26.32
C ILE A 14 15.98 -7.28 -26.78
N ALA A 15 15.58 -8.17 -25.87
CA ALA A 15 15.29 -9.56 -26.20
C ALA A 15 13.89 -9.69 -26.82
N PRO A 16 13.69 -10.61 -27.78
CA PRO A 16 12.41 -10.83 -28.45
C PRO A 16 11.33 -11.39 -27.53
N THR A 17 11.71 -12.24 -26.59
CA THR A 17 10.76 -12.95 -25.70
C THR A 17 11.23 -12.91 -24.24
N ALA A 18 10.30 -13.11 -23.32
CA ALA A 18 10.62 -13.31 -21.90
C ALA A 18 11.50 -14.55 -21.70
N GLY A 19 11.26 -15.64 -22.47
CA GLY A 19 12.06 -16.85 -22.41
C GLY A 19 13.54 -16.63 -22.67
N ASP A 20 13.87 -15.78 -23.65
CA ASP A 20 15.28 -15.43 -23.95
C ASP A 20 15.92 -14.73 -22.74
N ILE A 21 15.19 -13.80 -22.07
CA ILE A 21 15.70 -13.11 -20.88
C ILE A 21 15.93 -14.11 -19.74
N PHE A 22 14.96 -14.99 -19.47
CA PHE A 22 15.08 -15.98 -18.38
C PHE A 22 16.21 -17.01 -18.64
N ASN A 23 16.47 -17.37 -19.91
CA ASN A 23 17.53 -18.28 -20.27
C ASN A 23 18.92 -17.67 -20.16
N ASP A 24 19.08 -16.43 -20.60
CA ASP A 24 20.40 -15.81 -20.80
C ASP A 24 20.87 -14.98 -19.58
N SER A 25 19.96 -14.65 -18.64
CA SER A 25 20.29 -13.78 -17.51
C SER A 25 20.56 -14.55 -16.23
N ASP A 26 21.55 -14.14 -15.46
CA ASP A 26 21.81 -14.64 -14.10
C ASP A 26 20.88 -14.00 -13.07
N MET A 27 20.40 -12.78 -13.36
CA MET A 27 19.51 -12.01 -12.49
C MET A 27 18.35 -11.45 -13.29
N ILE A 28 17.13 -11.73 -12.83
CA ILE A 28 15.88 -11.16 -13.35
C ILE A 28 15.44 -10.03 -12.42
N VAL A 29 15.28 -8.84 -12.98
CA VAL A 29 14.77 -7.66 -12.28
C VAL A 29 13.45 -7.24 -12.93
N LYS A 30 12.38 -7.17 -12.16
CA LYS A 30 11.06 -6.77 -12.65
C LYS A 30 10.26 -6.09 -11.54
N VAL A 31 9.14 -5.48 -11.87
CA VAL A 31 8.31 -4.79 -10.88
C VAL A 31 7.26 -5.74 -10.30
N LYS A 32 6.44 -6.34 -11.16
CA LYS A 32 5.33 -7.22 -10.80
C LYS A 32 5.84 -8.61 -10.44
N GLU A 33 5.16 -9.29 -9.51
CA GLU A 33 5.43 -10.70 -9.17
C GLU A 33 5.43 -11.59 -10.43
N PRO A 34 6.25 -12.65 -10.47
CA PRO A 34 6.31 -13.53 -11.62
C PRO A 34 4.99 -14.29 -11.80
N GLN A 35 4.54 -14.38 -13.04
CA GLN A 35 3.38 -15.16 -13.41
C GLN A 35 3.72 -16.66 -13.43
N SER A 36 2.74 -17.54 -13.43
CA SER A 36 2.94 -19.00 -13.36
C SER A 36 3.88 -19.53 -14.46
N GLU A 37 3.77 -18.97 -15.67
CA GLU A 37 4.65 -19.30 -16.79
C GLU A 37 6.10 -18.87 -16.53
N GLU A 38 6.30 -17.66 -16.00
CA GLU A 38 7.62 -17.13 -15.66
C GLU A 38 8.28 -17.92 -14.52
N VAL A 39 7.50 -18.37 -13.54
CA VAL A 39 8.00 -19.24 -12.47
C VAL A 39 8.58 -20.55 -13.02
N SER A 40 7.97 -21.09 -14.08
CA SER A 40 8.46 -22.32 -14.74
C SER A 40 9.77 -22.13 -15.53
N MET A 41 10.12 -20.88 -15.88
CA MET A 41 11.35 -20.51 -16.57
C MET A 41 12.52 -20.27 -15.62
N LEU A 42 12.26 -20.13 -14.31
CA LEU A 42 13.30 -19.88 -13.32
C LEU A 42 14.21 -21.08 -13.15
N ARG A 43 15.51 -20.82 -13.04
CA ARG A 43 16.57 -21.83 -12.87
C ARG A 43 17.10 -21.86 -11.44
N GLU A 44 17.65 -22.99 -11.03
CA GLU A 44 18.37 -23.13 -9.77
C GLU A 44 19.51 -22.10 -9.68
N ASN A 45 19.60 -21.39 -8.54
CA ASN A 45 20.56 -20.30 -8.26
C ASN A 45 20.38 -19.02 -9.11
N GLN A 46 19.40 -18.93 -10.01
CA GLN A 46 19.09 -17.68 -10.69
C GLN A 46 18.50 -16.70 -9.69
N ILE A 47 18.91 -15.42 -9.76
CA ILE A 47 18.40 -14.37 -8.87
C ILE A 47 17.13 -13.77 -9.46
N LEU A 48 16.06 -13.71 -8.64
CA LEU A 48 14.83 -12.98 -8.95
C LEU A 48 14.68 -11.83 -7.97
N PHE A 49 14.69 -10.60 -8.47
CA PHE A 49 14.56 -9.37 -7.67
C PHE A 49 13.33 -8.58 -8.12
N THR A 50 12.25 -8.62 -7.32
CA THR A 50 10.93 -8.08 -7.66
C THR A 50 10.05 -7.97 -6.42
N TYR A 51 8.84 -7.38 -6.54
CA TYR A 51 7.78 -7.58 -5.53
C TYR A 51 7.26 -9.02 -5.63
N LEU A 52 7.07 -9.68 -4.50
CA LEU A 52 6.66 -11.08 -4.44
C LEU A 52 5.28 -11.30 -3.79
N HIS A 53 4.92 -10.50 -2.80
CA HIS A 53 3.64 -10.60 -2.08
C HIS A 53 3.30 -12.00 -1.55
N LEU A 54 4.32 -12.74 -1.06
CA LEU A 54 4.23 -14.18 -0.75
C LEU A 54 3.18 -14.54 0.31
N SER A 55 2.91 -13.65 1.26
CA SER A 55 1.93 -13.89 2.33
C SER A 55 0.50 -14.17 1.81
N ALA A 56 0.16 -13.64 0.64
CA ALA A 56 -1.14 -13.80 -0.01
C ALA A 56 -1.12 -14.82 -1.18
N ALA A 57 0.06 -15.37 -1.54
CA ALA A 57 0.26 -16.12 -2.77
C ALA A 57 0.93 -17.48 -2.52
N SER A 58 0.20 -18.43 -1.91
CA SER A 58 0.75 -19.74 -1.54
C SER A 58 1.26 -20.55 -2.73
N GLU A 59 0.59 -20.53 -3.87
CA GLU A 59 1.01 -21.25 -5.07
C GLU A 59 2.28 -20.67 -5.68
N LEU A 60 2.39 -19.33 -5.71
CA LEU A 60 3.63 -18.65 -6.10
C LEU A 60 4.79 -19.06 -5.18
N THR A 61 4.56 -19.06 -3.87
CA THR A 61 5.56 -19.46 -2.88
C THR A 61 6.06 -20.87 -3.13
N LYS A 62 5.16 -21.85 -3.35
CA LYS A 62 5.52 -23.23 -3.68
C LYS A 62 6.31 -23.33 -4.98
N GLY A 63 5.91 -22.59 -6.01
CA GLY A 63 6.61 -22.55 -7.29
C GLY A 63 8.03 -22.02 -7.17
N LEU A 64 8.22 -20.92 -6.43
CA LEU A 64 9.54 -20.34 -6.20
C LEU A 64 10.45 -21.26 -5.38
N VAL A 65 9.93 -21.93 -4.35
CA VAL A 65 10.69 -22.93 -3.59
C VAL A 65 11.11 -24.09 -4.50
N LYS A 66 10.20 -24.55 -5.37
CA LYS A 66 10.50 -25.66 -6.32
C LYS A 66 11.57 -25.28 -7.35
N SER A 67 11.60 -24.02 -7.79
CA SER A 67 12.59 -23.54 -8.77
C SER A 67 14.01 -23.50 -8.21
N LYS A 68 14.17 -23.44 -6.87
CA LYS A 68 15.45 -23.25 -6.17
C LYS A 68 16.18 -21.97 -6.57
N SER A 69 15.47 -20.98 -7.11
CA SER A 69 16.01 -19.67 -7.40
C SER A 69 16.23 -18.87 -6.13
N ILE A 70 17.08 -17.85 -6.19
CA ILE A 70 17.34 -16.91 -5.09
C ILE A 70 16.39 -15.75 -5.25
N CYS A 71 15.32 -15.72 -4.42
CA CYS A 71 14.28 -14.71 -4.52
C CYS A 71 14.50 -13.59 -3.49
N ILE A 72 14.61 -12.36 -3.96
CA ILE A 72 14.75 -11.16 -3.14
C ILE A 72 13.52 -10.29 -3.37
N ALA A 73 12.70 -10.13 -2.31
CA ALA A 73 11.49 -9.34 -2.36
C ALA A 73 11.77 -7.86 -2.13
N TYR A 74 11.33 -6.97 -3.03
CA TYR A 74 11.46 -5.52 -2.87
C TYR A 74 10.85 -5.03 -1.57
N GLU A 75 9.70 -5.57 -1.17
CA GLU A 75 8.97 -5.20 0.02
C GLU A 75 9.64 -5.57 1.34
N THR A 76 10.77 -6.31 1.30
CA THR A 76 11.53 -6.70 2.49
C THR A 76 12.92 -6.08 2.57
N VAL A 77 13.34 -5.35 1.53
CA VAL A 77 14.63 -4.63 1.53
C VAL A 77 14.56 -3.44 2.47
N THR A 78 15.45 -3.41 3.46
CA THR A 78 15.53 -2.34 4.46
C THR A 78 16.78 -1.46 4.27
N ASP A 79 16.65 -0.20 4.64
CA ASP A 79 17.79 0.70 4.82
C ASP A 79 18.40 0.54 6.24
N GLN A 80 19.43 1.34 6.55
CA GLN A 80 20.12 1.35 7.85
C GLN A 80 19.20 1.73 9.03
N ASN A 81 18.05 2.35 8.77
CA ASN A 81 17.06 2.75 9.76
C ASN A 81 15.86 1.78 9.80
N ASN A 82 15.98 0.59 9.22
CA ASN A 82 14.90 -0.40 9.07
C ASN A 82 13.67 0.14 8.30
N ARG A 83 13.83 1.16 7.46
CA ARG A 83 12.79 1.63 6.56
C ARG A 83 12.79 0.77 5.30
N LEU A 84 11.66 0.74 4.58
CA LEU A 84 11.45 -0.05 3.37
C LEU A 84 11.50 0.86 2.11
N PRO A 85 12.71 1.26 1.65
CA PRO A 85 12.86 2.27 0.60
C PRO A 85 12.25 1.87 -0.74
N LEU A 86 12.26 0.57 -1.05
CA LEU A 86 11.68 0.08 -2.31
C LEU A 86 10.16 -0.08 -2.24
N LEU A 87 9.58 -0.22 -1.03
CA LEU A 87 8.13 -0.28 -0.84
C LEU A 87 7.50 1.12 -0.69
N ALA A 88 8.22 2.08 -0.14
CA ALA A 88 7.70 3.41 0.16
C ALA A 88 7.01 4.11 -1.03
N PRO A 89 7.54 4.08 -2.27
CA PRO A 89 6.85 4.70 -3.42
C PRO A 89 5.49 4.08 -3.71
N MET A 90 5.36 2.75 -3.66
CA MET A 90 4.07 2.07 -3.83
C MET A 90 3.10 2.41 -2.71
N SER A 91 3.58 2.42 -1.47
CA SER A 91 2.78 2.80 -0.31
C SER A 91 2.28 4.24 -0.40
N ALA A 92 3.09 5.16 -0.92
CA ALA A 92 2.69 6.54 -1.16
C ALA A 92 1.57 6.64 -2.21
N VAL A 93 1.69 5.91 -3.32
CA VAL A 93 0.64 5.84 -4.35
C VAL A 93 -0.64 5.24 -3.75
N ALA A 94 -0.55 4.11 -3.03
CA ALA A 94 -1.69 3.46 -2.41
C ALA A 94 -2.43 4.39 -1.44
N GLY A 95 -1.70 5.12 -0.59
CA GLY A 95 -2.29 6.08 0.34
C GLY A 95 -3.05 7.21 -0.38
N ARG A 96 -2.49 7.77 -1.43
CA ARG A 96 -3.15 8.81 -2.23
C ARG A 96 -4.37 8.28 -2.97
N MET A 97 -4.23 7.12 -3.61
CA MET A 97 -5.31 6.46 -4.34
C MET A 97 -6.48 6.05 -3.43
N SER A 98 -6.22 5.68 -2.16
CA SER A 98 -7.26 5.25 -1.24
C SER A 98 -8.32 6.33 -1.00
N ILE A 99 -7.92 7.60 -0.93
CA ILE A 99 -8.85 8.71 -0.76
C ILE A 99 -9.60 9.01 -2.06
N GLN A 100 -8.93 8.95 -3.20
CA GLN A 100 -9.58 9.15 -4.49
C GLN A 100 -10.64 8.07 -4.75
N ALA A 101 -10.29 6.80 -4.56
CA ALA A 101 -11.21 5.68 -4.70
C ALA A 101 -12.34 5.74 -3.65
N GLY A 102 -12.02 6.08 -2.40
CA GLY A 102 -13.01 6.23 -1.33
C GLY A 102 -14.01 7.34 -1.62
N ALA A 103 -13.57 8.50 -2.08
CA ALA A 103 -14.45 9.59 -2.49
C ALA A 103 -15.41 9.17 -3.60
N HIS A 104 -14.90 8.45 -4.60
CA HIS A 104 -15.73 7.87 -5.67
C HIS A 104 -16.76 6.88 -5.13
N CYS A 105 -16.37 5.97 -4.24
CA CYS A 105 -17.29 5.01 -3.63
C CYS A 105 -18.39 5.67 -2.75
N LEU A 106 -18.19 6.89 -2.26
CA LEU A 106 -19.19 7.62 -1.48
C LEU A 106 -20.29 8.26 -2.34
N GLU A 107 -20.12 8.32 -3.66
CA GLU A 107 -21.09 8.89 -4.59
C GLU A 107 -22.35 8.01 -4.71
N LYS A 108 -23.53 8.64 -4.83
CA LYS A 108 -24.81 7.93 -5.03
C LYS A 108 -24.84 6.97 -6.22
N PRO A 109 -24.32 7.35 -7.41
CA PRO A 109 -24.29 6.43 -8.55
C PRO A 109 -23.46 5.17 -8.33
N GLN A 110 -22.52 5.20 -7.37
CA GLN A 110 -21.68 4.05 -7.00
C GLN A 110 -22.27 3.20 -5.86
N GLY A 111 -23.49 3.52 -5.42
CA GLY A 111 -24.11 2.87 -4.27
C GLY A 111 -23.70 3.46 -2.91
N GLY A 112 -22.93 4.51 -2.89
CA GLY A 112 -22.52 5.23 -1.70
C GLY A 112 -23.65 6.03 -1.05
N ARG A 113 -23.39 6.54 0.14
CA ARG A 113 -24.40 7.34 0.90
C ARG A 113 -24.66 8.73 0.31
N GLY A 114 -23.90 9.17 -0.70
CA GLY A 114 -24.04 10.49 -1.33
C GLY A 114 -23.41 11.60 -0.50
N LEU A 115 -22.19 11.36 -0.01
CA LEU A 115 -21.43 12.29 0.80
C LEU A 115 -20.37 12.99 -0.06
N LEU A 116 -20.29 14.31 0.03
CA LEU A 116 -19.17 15.09 -0.47
C LEU A 116 -18.10 15.14 0.65
N ILE A 117 -16.94 14.54 0.38
CA ILE A 117 -15.92 14.30 1.41
C ILE A 117 -15.40 15.59 2.06
N GLY A 118 -15.30 16.68 1.30
CA GLY A 118 -14.88 18.00 1.80
C GLY A 118 -16.03 18.86 2.34
N GLY A 119 -17.27 18.37 2.29
CA GLY A 119 -18.43 19.18 2.64
C GLY A 119 -18.68 20.34 1.65
N ALA A 120 -19.52 21.28 2.07
CA ALA A 120 -19.83 22.52 1.33
C ALA A 120 -20.36 23.55 2.34
N PRO A 121 -20.53 24.83 1.96
CA PRO A 121 -21.16 25.80 2.85
C PRO A 121 -22.50 25.31 3.38
N GLY A 122 -22.60 25.12 4.71
CA GLY A 122 -23.77 24.57 5.40
C GLY A 122 -23.87 23.02 5.41
N VAL A 123 -22.90 22.32 4.85
CA VAL A 123 -22.80 20.85 4.87
C VAL A 123 -21.47 20.42 5.48
N ASN A 124 -21.50 19.61 6.52
CA ASN A 124 -20.30 19.12 7.19
C ASN A 124 -19.45 18.25 6.25
N PRO A 125 -18.12 18.30 6.38
CA PRO A 125 -17.23 17.37 5.69
C PRO A 125 -17.40 15.94 6.21
N GLY A 126 -16.95 14.98 5.40
CA GLY A 126 -16.93 13.56 5.77
C GLY A 126 -15.84 13.25 6.80
N ASN A 127 -16.13 12.26 7.65
CA ASN A 127 -15.18 11.72 8.62
C ASN A 127 -14.33 10.64 7.97
N VAL A 128 -13.02 10.84 7.88
CA VAL A 128 -12.04 9.86 7.39
C VAL A 128 -11.26 9.31 8.56
N LEU A 129 -11.30 7.99 8.75
CA LEU A 129 -10.52 7.26 9.75
C LEU A 129 -9.40 6.49 9.07
N ILE A 130 -8.16 6.79 9.43
CA ILE A 130 -6.96 6.16 8.86
C ILE A 130 -6.32 5.30 9.95
N LEU A 131 -6.23 3.99 9.70
CA LEU A 131 -5.59 3.02 10.59
C LEU A 131 -4.15 2.78 10.14
N GLY A 132 -3.19 3.22 10.95
CA GLY A 132 -1.76 3.18 10.68
C GLY A 132 -1.21 4.49 10.14
N GLY A 133 -0.28 5.10 10.87
CA GLY A 133 0.40 6.35 10.53
C GLY A 133 1.67 6.18 9.66
N GLY A 134 1.86 5.00 9.05
CA GLY A 134 2.98 4.71 8.14
C GLY A 134 2.92 5.51 6.83
N VAL A 135 3.68 5.09 5.82
CA VAL A 135 3.74 5.79 4.52
C VAL A 135 2.38 5.86 3.85
N VAL A 136 1.58 4.77 3.90
CA VAL A 136 0.21 4.74 3.37
C VAL A 136 -0.66 5.78 4.07
N GLY A 137 -0.71 5.72 5.42
CA GLY A 137 -1.58 6.60 6.20
C GLY A 137 -1.22 8.07 6.09
N GLU A 138 0.07 8.39 6.11
CA GLU A 138 0.54 9.77 5.91
C GLU A 138 0.12 10.33 4.55
N ASN A 139 0.24 9.54 3.47
CA ASN A 139 -0.17 9.96 2.14
C ASN A 139 -1.69 10.02 1.99
N ALA A 140 -2.45 9.13 2.64
CA ALA A 140 -3.90 9.23 2.73
C ALA A 140 -4.31 10.52 3.47
N ALA A 141 -3.71 10.82 4.63
CA ALA A 141 -3.96 12.05 5.37
C ALA A 141 -3.64 13.30 4.54
N THR A 142 -2.55 13.27 3.74
CA THR A 142 -2.19 14.39 2.84
C THR A 142 -3.32 14.72 1.86
N ILE A 143 -3.93 13.71 1.25
CA ILE A 143 -5.01 13.94 0.29
C ILE A 143 -6.31 14.27 1.02
N ALA A 144 -6.68 13.57 2.08
CA ALA A 144 -7.91 13.80 2.83
C ALA A 144 -7.97 15.20 3.43
N THR A 145 -6.88 15.66 4.04
CA THR A 145 -6.77 17.03 4.57
C THR A 145 -6.76 18.10 3.46
N GLY A 146 -6.20 17.77 2.29
CA GLY A 146 -6.24 18.64 1.10
C GLY A 146 -7.64 18.74 0.49
N MET A 147 -8.50 17.74 0.71
CA MET A 147 -9.92 17.77 0.35
C MET A 147 -10.82 18.33 1.47
N GLU A 148 -10.24 18.85 2.55
CA GLU A 148 -10.95 19.44 3.68
C GLU A 148 -11.82 18.45 4.50
N ALA A 149 -11.52 17.12 4.42
CA ALA A 149 -12.18 16.13 5.23
C ALA A 149 -11.79 16.26 6.71
N LYS A 150 -12.65 15.80 7.61
CA LYS A 150 -12.31 15.62 9.03
C LYS A 150 -11.52 14.33 9.18
N VAL A 151 -10.21 14.42 9.49
CA VAL A 151 -9.28 13.29 9.44
C VAL A 151 -8.87 12.83 10.84
N HIS A 152 -9.16 11.59 11.15
CA HIS A 152 -8.62 10.90 12.32
C HIS A 152 -7.54 9.90 11.86
N ILE A 153 -6.40 9.86 12.55
CA ILE A 153 -5.32 8.93 12.25
C ILE A 153 -4.94 8.15 13.51
N VAL A 154 -4.97 6.84 13.41
CA VAL A 154 -4.71 5.91 14.52
C VAL A 154 -3.38 5.23 14.31
N ASP A 155 -2.51 5.28 15.31
CA ASP A 155 -1.28 4.47 15.34
C ASP A 155 -0.99 4.01 16.77
N LYS A 156 -0.22 2.95 16.91
CA LYS A 156 0.27 2.47 18.21
C LYS A 156 1.46 3.27 18.72
N SER A 157 2.17 3.98 17.82
CA SER A 157 3.38 4.73 18.13
C SER A 157 3.04 6.20 18.40
N GLU A 158 3.06 6.59 19.66
CA GLU A 158 2.90 8.01 20.05
C GLU A 158 3.96 8.91 19.39
N ALA A 159 5.19 8.43 19.23
CA ALA A 159 6.25 9.18 18.55
C ALA A 159 5.86 9.47 17.10
N ARG A 160 5.29 8.48 16.40
CA ARG A 160 4.82 8.65 15.03
C ARG A 160 3.63 9.60 14.94
N LEU A 161 2.70 9.52 15.88
CA LEU A 161 1.57 10.45 15.95
C LEU A 161 2.02 11.90 16.14
N LYS A 162 3.03 12.15 17.00
CA LYS A 162 3.64 13.47 17.18
C LYS A 162 4.29 14.02 15.91
N GLU A 163 4.99 13.16 15.13
CA GLU A 163 5.55 13.56 13.83
C GLU A 163 4.45 14.00 12.86
N LEU A 164 3.34 13.25 12.82
CA LEU A 164 2.20 13.56 11.97
C LEU A 164 1.50 14.85 12.42
N GLU A 165 1.34 15.04 13.72
CA GLU A 165 0.78 16.27 14.29
C GLU A 165 1.65 17.51 13.96
N MET A 166 2.97 17.38 14.06
CA MET A 166 3.88 18.45 13.63
C MET A 166 3.76 18.78 12.14
N LYS A 167 3.50 17.76 11.31
CA LYS A 167 3.37 17.93 9.85
C LYS A 167 2.04 18.53 9.43
N PHE A 168 0.94 18.08 10.02
CA PHE A 168 -0.41 18.44 9.58
C PHE A 168 -1.08 19.51 10.46
N GLY A 169 -0.56 19.75 11.67
CA GLY A 169 -1.17 20.63 12.66
C GLY A 169 -2.55 20.13 13.07
N ASP A 170 -3.48 21.07 13.21
CA ASP A 170 -4.87 20.84 13.61
C ASP A 170 -5.77 20.23 12.50
N ARG A 171 -5.20 19.97 11.32
CA ARG A 171 -5.92 19.33 10.22
C ARG A 171 -6.14 17.84 10.40
N ILE A 172 -5.48 17.22 11.40
CA ILE A 172 -5.70 15.84 11.77
C ILE A 172 -5.98 15.72 13.27
N ILE A 173 -6.63 14.64 13.65
CA ILE A 173 -6.84 14.25 15.05
C ILE A 173 -6.05 12.94 15.26
N PRO A 174 -4.86 12.99 15.89
CA PRO A 174 -4.07 11.80 16.18
C PRO A 174 -4.69 11.02 17.34
N LEU A 175 -4.74 9.70 17.22
CA LEU A 175 -5.34 8.79 18.19
C LEU A 175 -4.38 7.62 18.46
N VAL A 176 -4.11 7.34 19.72
CA VAL A 176 -3.40 6.13 20.11
C VAL A 176 -4.34 4.92 19.95
N SER A 177 -3.84 3.83 19.40
CA SER A 177 -4.63 2.62 19.14
C SER A 177 -5.18 2.04 20.44
N ASP A 178 -6.49 2.09 20.60
CA ASP A 178 -7.26 1.56 21.72
C ASP A 178 -8.55 0.94 21.16
N GLU A 179 -8.83 -0.33 21.48
CA GLU A 179 -9.96 -1.06 20.91
C GLU A 179 -11.32 -0.43 21.27
N ILE A 180 -11.46 0.15 22.44
CA ILE A 180 -12.73 0.77 22.90
C ILE A 180 -12.98 2.05 22.10
N ASN A 181 -11.97 2.93 22.01
CA ASN A 181 -12.08 4.16 21.25
C ASN A 181 -12.23 3.91 19.74
N LEU A 182 -11.59 2.86 19.23
CA LEU A 182 -11.68 2.52 17.80
C LEU A 182 -13.12 2.20 17.38
N LYS A 183 -13.87 1.48 18.18
CA LYS A 183 -15.28 1.15 17.90
C LYS A 183 -16.15 2.40 17.75
N ASP A 184 -15.99 3.38 18.64
CA ASP A 184 -16.76 4.62 18.63
C ASP A 184 -16.42 5.45 17.38
N TYR A 185 -15.14 5.52 17.03
CA TYR A 185 -14.69 6.22 15.82
C TYR A 185 -15.16 5.55 14.52
N VAL A 186 -15.18 4.21 14.47
CA VAL A 186 -15.69 3.48 13.29
C VAL A 186 -17.18 3.77 13.07
N ALA A 187 -17.98 3.86 14.13
CA ALA A 187 -19.42 4.14 14.05
C ALA A 187 -19.73 5.52 13.40
N GLU A 188 -18.84 6.49 13.59
CA GLU A 188 -18.98 7.84 13.03
C GLU A 188 -18.25 8.02 11.69
N THR A 189 -17.54 7.00 11.20
CA THR A 189 -16.68 7.08 10.03
C THR A 189 -17.47 6.96 8.72
N ASP A 190 -17.19 7.85 7.79
CA ASP A 190 -17.71 7.79 6.42
C ASP A 190 -16.78 7.04 5.48
N LEU A 191 -15.46 7.18 5.69
CA LEU A 191 -14.42 6.51 4.91
C LEU A 191 -13.33 5.95 5.83
N LEU A 192 -13.19 4.63 5.83
CA LEU A 192 -12.17 3.91 6.59
C LEU A 192 -11.03 3.47 5.68
N ILE A 193 -9.79 3.84 6.03
CA ILE A 193 -8.55 3.47 5.31
C ILE A 193 -7.69 2.58 6.18
N GLY A 194 -7.41 1.37 5.72
CA GLY A 194 -6.46 0.45 6.36
C GLY A 194 -5.06 0.60 5.79
N GLY A 195 -4.13 1.15 6.58
CA GLY A 195 -2.73 1.38 6.19
C GLY A 195 -1.71 0.68 7.08
N VAL A 196 -2.13 -0.32 7.87
CA VAL A 196 -1.23 -1.05 8.77
C VAL A 196 -0.47 -2.14 8.01
N LEU A 197 0.84 -2.11 8.12
CA LEU A 197 1.74 -3.11 7.56
C LEU A 197 2.62 -3.69 8.68
N ILE A 198 2.74 -5.02 8.73
CA ILE A 198 3.78 -5.71 9.51
C ILE A 198 4.70 -6.40 8.51
N PRO A 199 5.97 -6.00 8.39
CA PRO A 199 6.90 -6.65 7.46
C PRO A 199 7.00 -8.15 7.71
N GLY A 200 6.82 -8.96 6.66
CA GLY A 200 6.92 -10.43 6.76
C GLY A 200 5.78 -11.14 7.49
N ALA A 201 4.71 -10.43 7.88
CA ALA A 201 3.56 -11.02 8.56
C ALA A 201 2.23 -10.50 8.01
N ASN A 202 1.14 -11.19 8.37
CA ASN A 202 -0.21 -10.70 8.07
C ASN A 202 -0.53 -9.46 8.91
N ALA A 203 -1.21 -8.48 8.30
CA ALA A 203 -1.73 -7.34 9.03
C ALA A 203 -2.76 -7.81 10.09
N PRO A 204 -2.76 -7.22 11.29
CA PRO A 204 -3.76 -7.54 12.30
C PRO A 204 -5.15 -7.13 11.82
N LYS A 205 -6.16 -7.93 12.18
CA LYS A 205 -7.56 -7.58 11.93
C LYS A 205 -8.03 -6.57 12.99
N LEU A 206 -7.82 -5.29 12.73
CA LEU A 206 -8.21 -4.22 13.65
C LEU A 206 -9.71 -3.94 13.65
N ILE A 207 -10.39 -4.25 12.55
CA ILE A 207 -11.84 -4.04 12.37
C ILE A 207 -12.52 -5.39 12.29
N SER A 208 -13.50 -5.59 13.19
CA SER A 208 -14.36 -6.78 13.16
C SER A 208 -15.58 -6.56 12.25
N LYS A 209 -16.27 -7.66 11.90
CA LYS A 209 -17.52 -7.58 11.13
C LYS A 209 -18.62 -6.83 11.89
N GLU A 210 -18.66 -6.98 13.21
CA GLU A 210 -19.62 -6.33 14.09
C GLU A 210 -19.40 -4.80 14.08
N MET A 211 -18.17 -4.33 14.01
CA MET A 211 -17.85 -2.90 13.93
C MET A 211 -18.34 -2.28 12.62
N ILE A 212 -18.34 -3.03 11.52
CA ILE A 212 -18.80 -2.54 10.20
C ILE A 212 -20.35 -2.54 10.13
N GLY A 213 -21.01 -3.38 10.90
CA GLY A 213 -22.46 -3.52 10.92
C GLY A 213 -23.20 -2.52 11.82
N ILE A 214 -22.49 -1.56 12.42
CA ILE A 214 -23.05 -0.53 13.31
C ILE A 214 -23.62 0.65 12.51
#